data_abafab980a917ac0f6b498460037bc5d
#
_entry.id   abafab980a917ac0f6b498460037bc5d
#
_cell.length_a   1.000
_cell.length_b   1.000
_cell.length_c   1.000
_cell.angle_alpha   90.00
_cell.angle_beta   90.00
_cell.angle_gamma   90.00
#
_symmetry.space_group_name_H-M   'P 1'
#
loop_
_entity.id
_entity.type
_entity.pdbx_description
1 polymer ?
#
loop_
_entity_poly.entity_id
_entity_poly.type
_entity_poly.pdbx_seq_one_letter_code
_entity_poly.pdbx_strand_id
1 'polypeptide(L)'
;MHLPRVASAALLVAAALVSGGCGTGDAPGTPPITPGVGEAPREVNIVMRDYSYVPSIVDLVPGETVVLHVINGGLEIHEAVVGDIESQLAWEAAEAATIGAPPGPTPVVPEPEGFDGVRVVVGSGQRMDVTWVVPPDATTATGGWFVGCHIPGHWQKGMVVPVRFVRPGGVPLGTPPTLPSTSPGG
;
A
#
# COMPACT_ATOMS: atom_id res chain seq x y z
N MET A 1 19.72 -56.29 68.36
CA MET A 1 18.71 -55.90 67.33
C MET A 1 18.74 -54.37 67.27
N HIS A 2 19.45 -53.82 66.26
CA HIS A 2 19.62 -52.36 66.06
C HIS A 2 18.85 -51.98 64.83
N LEU A 3 17.83 -51.15 65.00
CA LEU A 3 17.06 -50.55 63.90
C LEU A 3 17.75 -49.25 63.47
N PRO A 4 17.98 -49.02 62.16
CA PRO A 4 18.57 -47.77 61.69
C PRO A 4 17.49 -46.68 61.57
N ARG A 5 17.86 -45.49 62.09
CA ARG A 5 17.09 -44.25 61.92
C ARG A 5 17.19 -43.75 60.48
N VAL A 6 16.08 -43.66 59.77
CA VAL A 6 15.97 -42.98 58.51
C VAL A 6 15.90 -41.46 58.74
N ALA A 7 16.88 -40.74 58.25
CA ALA A 7 16.91 -39.28 58.24
C ALA A 7 16.10 -38.80 57.02
N SER A 8 14.98 -38.14 57.27
CA SER A 8 14.18 -37.47 56.21
C SER A 8 14.88 -36.14 55.84
N ALA A 9 15.43 -36.08 54.64
CA ALA A 9 15.90 -34.84 54.05
C ALA A 9 14.73 -34.05 53.50
N ALA A 10 14.42 -32.91 54.08
CA ALA A 10 13.42 -31.98 53.57
C ALA A 10 14.00 -31.21 52.40
N LEU A 11 13.47 -31.40 51.19
CA LEU A 11 13.84 -30.69 49.99
C LEU A 11 13.08 -29.35 49.97
N LEU A 12 13.78 -28.25 50.26
CA LEU A 12 13.29 -26.89 50.09
C LEU A 12 13.29 -26.52 48.60
N VAL A 13 12.12 -26.55 47.97
CA VAL A 13 11.92 -26.00 46.62
C VAL A 13 11.78 -24.49 46.73
N ALA A 14 12.82 -23.76 46.38
CA ALA A 14 12.77 -22.31 46.18
C ALA A 14 12.00 -21.98 44.92
N ALA A 15 10.75 -21.53 45.07
CA ALA A 15 9.98 -20.96 43.95
C ALA A 15 10.54 -19.58 43.58
N ALA A 16 11.30 -19.51 42.49
CA ALA A 16 11.69 -18.26 41.88
C ALA A 16 10.46 -17.61 41.24
N LEU A 17 9.93 -16.56 41.84
CA LEU A 17 8.94 -15.67 41.26
C LEU A 17 9.63 -14.90 40.13
N VAL A 18 9.45 -15.37 38.90
CA VAL A 18 9.78 -14.59 37.70
C VAL A 18 8.70 -13.50 37.60
N SER A 19 9.00 -12.33 38.12
CA SER A 19 8.24 -11.11 37.83
C SER A 19 8.41 -10.80 36.34
N GLY A 20 7.44 -11.27 35.55
CA GLY A 20 7.29 -10.86 34.16
C GLY A 20 7.06 -9.36 34.12
N GLY A 21 8.13 -8.60 33.81
CA GLY A 21 7.99 -7.19 33.47
C GLY A 21 7.09 -7.10 32.25
N CYS A 22 5.89 -6.52 32.42
CA CYS A 22 5.15 -5.96 31.30
C CYS A 22 6.01 -4.81 30.76
N GLY A 23 6.93 -5.12 29.85
CA GLY A 23 7.47 -4.11 28.99
C GLY A 23 6.30 -3.51 28.23
N THR A 24 6.09 -2.22 28.35
CA THR A 24 5.35 -1.45 27.36
C THR A 24 6.17 -1.59 26.08
N GLY A 25 5.91 -2.69 25.34
CA GLY A 25 6.52 -2.88 24.04
C GLY A 25 6.03 -1.74 23.16
N ASP A 26 6.95 -0.84 22.81
CA ASP A 26 6.72 0.05 21.68
C ASP A 26 6.23 -0.85 20.54
N ALA A 27 5.07 -0.48 19.96
CA ALA A 27 4.57 -1.16 18.77
C ALA A 27 5.73 -1.22 17.78
N PRO A 28 5.97 -2.35 17.10
CA PRO A 28 7.08 -2.46 16.17
C PRO A 28 7.00 -1.26 15.22
N GLY A 29 7.95 -0.35 15.34
CA GLY A 29 8.02 0.82 14.47
C GLY A 29 8.10 0.34 13.04
N THR A 30 7.42 1.02 12.12
CA THR A 30 7.59 0.74 10.69
C THR A 30 9.10 0.78 10.38
N PRO A 31 9.66 -0.25 9.74
CA PRO A 31 11.07 -0.25 9.40
C PRO A 31 11.45 1.01 8.63
N PRO A 32 12.66 1.58 8.89
CA PRO A 32 13.10 2.75 8.17
C PRO A 32 13.11 2.50 6.66
N ILE A 33 12.58 3.45 5.88
CA ILE A 33 12.56 3.35 4.41
C ILE A 33 13.93 3.73 3.88
N THR A 34 14.57 2.79 3.17
CA THR A 34 15.75 3.05 2.34
C THR A 34 15.27 3.24 0.90
N PRO A 35 15.45 4.44 0.30
CA PRO A 35 15.03 4.67 -1.07
C PRO A 35 15.73 3.72 -2.05
N GLY A 36 14.99 3.22 -3.02
CA GLY A 36 15.54 2.43 -4.09
C GLY A 36 16.26 3.27 -5.14
N VAL A 37 17.24 2.67 -5.80
CA VAL A 37 17.96 3.23 -6.96
C VAL A 37 17.86 2.28 -8.14
N GLY A 38 18.19 2.73 -9.37
CA GLY A 38 17.99 1.95 -10.59
C GLY A 38 18.55 0.52 -10.56
N GLU A 39 19.70 0.31 -9.91
CA GLU A 39 20.35 -1.01 -9.77
C GLU A 39 19.84 -1.83 -8.59
N ALA A 40 19.16 -1.19 -7.62
CA ALA A 40 18.60 -1.78 -6.43
C ALA A 40 17.28 -1.08 -6.07
N PRO A 41 16.22 -1.29 -6.86
CA PRO A 41 14.92 -0.66 -6.61
C PRO A 41 14.32 -1.16 -5.30
N ARG A 42 13.55 -0.30 -4.62
CA ARG A 42 12.78 -0.69 -3.44
C ARG A 42 11.50 -1.40 -3.84
N GLU A 43 11.20 -2.48 -3.19
CA GLU A 43 9.94 -3.22 -3.39
C GLU A 43 8.78 -2.52 -2.66
N VAL A 44 7.68 -2.29 -3.37
CA VAL A 44 6.44 -1.70 -2.85
C VAL A 44 5.28 -2.59 -3.24
N ASN A 45 4.57 -3.14 -2.26
CA ASN A 45 3.41 -3.99 -2.50
C ASN A 45 2.13 -3.16 -2.49
N ILE A 46 1.29 -3.33 -3.52
CA ILE A 46 -0.06 -2.79 -3.62
C ILE A 46 -0.99 -3.98 -3.84
N VAL A 47 -1.70 -4.39 -2.79
CA VAL A 47 -2.67 -5.48 -2.88
C VAL A 47 -4.06 -4.87 -3.09
N MET A 48 -4.69 -5.24 -4.19
CA MET A 48 -6.06 -4.87 -4.52
C MET A 48 -7.02 -5.94 -4.03
N ARG A 49 -8.12 -5.53 -3.45
CA ARG A 49 -9.28 -6.34 -3.11
C ARG A 49 -10.50 -5.66 -3.71
N ASP A 50 -11.64 -6.33 -3.73
CA ASP A 50 -12.83 -5.72 -4.27
C ASP A 50 -13.12 -4.42 -3.51
N TYR A 51 -12.85 -3.32 -4.24
CA TYR A 51 -12.98 -1.90 -3.94
C TYR A 51 -12.09 -1.36 -2.81
N SER A 52 -10.92 -1.95 -2.61
CA SER A 52 -9.95 -1.42 -1.63
C SER A 52 -8.50 -1.77 -1.97
N TYR A 53 -7.56 -1.00 -1.38
CA TYR A 53 -6.13 -1.26 -1.44
C TYR A 53 -5.54 -1.56 -0.08
N VAL A 54 -4.49 -2.38 -0.06
CA VAL A 54 -3.65 -2.62 1.11
C VAL A 54 -2.19 -2.40 0.67
N PRO A 55 -1.44 -1.52 1.34
CA PRO A 55 -1.81 -0.72 2.52
C PRO A 55 -2.82 0.40 2.20
N SER A 56 -3.44 0.95 3.24
CA SER A 56 -4.36 2.10 3.14
C SER A 56 -3.66 3.45 2.95
N ILE A 57 -2.34 3.47 2.95
CA ILE A 57 -1.46 4.61 2.62
C ILE A 57 -0.22 4.02 1.96
N VAL A 58 0.17 4.54 0.81
CA VAL A 58 1.38 4.12 0.11
C VAL A 58 2.49 5.13 0.35
N ASP A 59 3.59 4.69 0.97
CA ASP A 59 4.75 5.55 1.24
C ASP A 59 5.75 5.49 0.08
N LEU A 60 6.06 6.66 -0.50
CA LEU A 60 7.04 6.82 -1.56
C LEU A 60 8.05 7.92 -1.22
N VAL A 61 9.27 7.76 -1.71
CA VAL A 61 10.33 8.79 -1.62
C VAL A 61 10.46 9.46 -2.99
N PRO A 62 10.35 10.79 -3.10
CA PRO A 62 10.54 11.47 -4.38
C PRO A 62 11.92 11.15 -4.99
N GLY A 63 11.94 10.80 -6.27
CA GLY A 63 13.15 10.44 -7.01
C GLY A 63 13.66 9.01 -6.80
N GLU A 64 13.02 8.19 -5.95
CA GLU A 64 13.42 6.79 -5.80
C GLU A 64 13.00 5.93 -7.01
N THR A 65 13.72 4.84 -7.21
CA THR A 65 13.29 3.76 -8.10
C THR A 65 12.59 2.68 -7.29
N VAL A 66 11.38 2.29 -7.68
CA VAL A 66 10.60 1.23 -7.04
C VAL A 66 10.28 0.10 -8.01
N VAL A 67 10.11 -1.10 -7.49
CA VAL A 67 9.33 -2.15 -8.14
C VAL A 67 7.98 -2.19 -7.44
N LEU A 68 6.94 -1.80 -8.17
CA LEU A 68 5.57 -1.93 -7.71
C LEU A 68 5.09 -3.35 -7.96
N HIS A 69 4.80 -4.08 -6.90
CA HIS A 69 4.15 -5.38 -6.95
C HIS A 69 2.65 -5.18 -6.80
N VAL A 70 1.96 -5.10 -7.93
CA VAL A 70 0.51 -4.91 -7.95
C VAL A 70 -0.16 -6.28 -8.02
N ILE A 71 -0.85 -6.64 -6.95
CA ILE A 71 -1.42 -7.97 -6.72
C ILE A 71 -2.93 -7.84 -6.62
N ASN A 72 -3.67 -8.55 -7.47
CA ASN A 72 -5.12 -8.57 -7.39
C ASN A 72 -5.60 -9.81 -6.62
N GLY A 73 -5.97 -9.62 -5.36
CA GLY A 73 -6.60 -10.64 -4.50
C GLY A 73 -8.13 -10.55 -4.48
N GLY A 74 -8.73 -9.68 -5.31
CA GLY A 74 -10.18 -9.58 -5.51
C GLY A 74 -10.70 -10.52 -6.57
N LEU A 75 -12.02 -10.49 -6.79
CA LEU A 75 -12.70 -11.32 -7.79
C LEU A 75 -12.86 -10.62 -9.14
N GLU A 76 -12.87 -9.29 -9.14
CA GLU A 76 -12.99 -8.48 -10.35
C GLU A 76 -11.62 -8.10 -10.91
N ILE A 77 -11.59 -7.55 -12.13
CA ILE A 77 -10.40 -6.89 -12.66
C ILE A 77 -10.26 -5.57 -11.94
N HIS A 78 -9.04 -5.23 -11.54
CA HIS A 78 -8.72 -3.97 -10.90
C HIS A 78 -7.54 -3.31 -11.57
N GLU A 79 -7.38 -2.03 -11.32
CA GLU A 79 -6.18 -1.30 -11.72
C GLU A 79 -5.60 -0.49 -10.56
N ALA A 80 -4.34 -0.16 -10.65
CA ALA A 80 -3.67 0.79 -9.79
C ALA A 80 -3.14 1.93 -10.68
N VAL A 81 -3.80 3.07 -10.63
CA VAL A 81 -3.30 4.32 -11.20
C VAL A 81 -2.64 5.09 -10.08
N VAL A 82 -1.31 5.23 -10.15
CA VAL A 82 -0.52 6.02 -9.21
C VAL A 82 -0.22 7.36 -9.87
N GLY A 83 -0.75 8.44 -9.33
CA GLY A 83 -0.61 9.78 -9.90
C GLY A 83 -1.23 10.85 -9.01
N ASP A 84 -1.04 12.10 -9.41
CA ASP A 84 -1.67 13.25 -8.76
C ASP A 84 -3.19 13.30 -9.01
N ILE A 85 -3.88 14.22 -8.35
CA ILE A 85 -5.34 14.33 -8.46
C ILE A 85 -5.80 14.65 -9.90
N GLU A 86 -5.03 15.41 -10.66
CA GLU A 86 -5.36 15.74 -12.05
C GLU A 86 -5.29 14.49 -12.92
N SER A 87 -4.27 13.66 -12.73
CA SER A 87 -4.12 12.34 -13.34
C SER A 87 -5.28 11.42 -12.99
N GLN A 88 -5.69 11.38 -11.70
CA GLN A 88 -6.83 10.56 -11.28
C GLN A 88 -8.13 10.99 -12.00
N LEU A 89 -8.40 12.28 -12.09
CA LEU A 89 -9.58 12.81 -12.78
C LEU A 89 -9.53 12.55 -14.29
N ALA A 90 -8.36 12.64 -14.90
CA ALA A 90 -8.20 12.34 -16.32
C ALA A 90 -8.45 10.87 -16.65
N TRP A 91 -7.96 9.95 -15.81
CA TRP A 91 -8.23 8.52 -15.95
C TRP A 91 -9.70 8.18 -15.69
N GLU A 92 -10.35 8.79 -14.68
CA GLU A 92 -11.79 8.62 -14.45
C GLU A 92 -12.61 9.01 -15.68
N ALA A 93 -12.29 10.13 -16.33
CA ALA A 93 -12.95 10.57 -17.55
C ALA A 93 -12.70 9.63 -18.74
N ALA A 94 -11.46 9.14 -18.90
CA ALA A 94 -11.07 8.23 -19.97
C ALA A 94 -11.78 6.87 -19.83
N GLU A 95 -11.85 6.32 -18.63
CA GLU A 95 -12.54 5.06 -18.35
C GLU A 95 -14.07 5.20 -18.48
N ALA A 96 -14.64 6.31 -18.00
CA ALA A 96 -16.07 6.57 -18.15
C ALA A 96 -16.52 6.58 -19.62
N ALA A 97 -15.67 6.97 -20.55
CA ALA A 97 -15.95 6.95 -21.98
C ALA A 97 -16.09 5.52 -22.54
N THR A 98 -15.68 4.50 -21.80
CA THR A 98 -15.84 3.09 -22.20
C THR A 98 -17.19 2.48 -21.82
N ILE A 99 -18.00 3.18 -21.01
CA ILE A 99 -19.31 2.71 -20.57
C ILE A 99 -20.22 2.53 -21.80
N GLY A 100 -20.75 1.31 -21.94
CA GLY A 100 -21.61 0.97 -23.08
C GLY A 100 -20.86 0.58 -24.35
N ALA A 101 -19.53 0.48 -24.32
CA ALA A 101 -18.77 -0.13 -25.42
C ALA A 101 -19.22 -1.59 -25.63
N PRO A 102 -19.22 -2.09 -26.88
CA PRO A 102 -19.60 -3.46 -27.16
C PRO A 102 -18.74 -4.45 -26.34
N PRO A 103 -19.31 -5.60 -25.93
CA PRO A 103 -18.50 -6.63 -25.27
C PRO A 103 -17.39 -7.09 -26.22
N GLY A 104 -16.17 -7.08 -25.72
CA GLY A 104 -14.96 -7.43 -26.47
C GLY A 104 -13.78 -7.55 -25.53
N PRO A 105 -12.57 -7.76 -26.06
CA PRO A 105 -11.38 -7.60 -25.25
C PRO A 105 -11.43 -6.21 -24.62
N THR A 106 -10.99 -6.11 -23.36
CA THR A 106 -11.02 -4.87 -22.56
C THR A 106 -10.65 -3.68 -23.45
N PRO A 107 -11.47 -2.62 -23.55
CA PRO A 107 -11.15 -1.48 -24.36
C PRO A 107 -9.76 -0.95 -23.98
N VAL A 108 -8.92 -0.70 -24.98
CA VAL A 108 -7.66 -0.02 -24.74
C VAL A 108 -8.01 1.43 -24.46
N VAL A 109 -7.92 1.82 -23.21
CA VAL A 109 -8.11 3.22 -22.80
C VAL A 109 -6.81 3.95 -23.10
N PRO A 110 -6.83 4.97 -23.96
CA PRO A 110 -5.62 5.74 -24.25
C PRO A 110 -5.15 6.47 -23.00
N GLU A 111 -3.84 6.49 -22.80
CA GLU A 111 -3.23 7.24 -21.70
C GLU A 111 -3.57 8.73 -21.84
N PRO A 112 -4.06 9.38 -20.78
CA PRO A 112 -4.30 10.83 -20.79
C PRO A 112 -3.03 11.61 -21.07
N GLU A 113 -3.14 12.72 -21.81
CA GLU A 113 -2.03 13.60 -22.10
C GLU A 113 -1.45 14.19 -20.80
N GLY A 114 -0.10 14.18 -20.70
CA GLY A 114 0.60 14.71 -19.55
C GLY A 114 0.58 13.82 -18.30
N PHE A 115 0.15 12.57 -18.43
CA PHE A 115 0.22 11.62 -17.33
C PHE A 115 1.66 11.28 -16.97
N ASP A 116 2.09 11.62 -15.75
CA ASP A 116 3.45 11.38 -15.22
C ASP A 116 3.46 10.33 -14.09
N GLY A 117 2.50 9.46 -14.13
CA GLY A 117 2.34 8.39 -13.15
C GLY A 117 2.62 7.00 -13.72
N VAL A 118 1.99 6.01 -13.10
CA VAL A 118 2.01 4.63 -13.60
C VAL A 118 0.62 4.02 -13.47
N ARG A 119 0.17 3.31 -14.50
CA ARG A 119 -1.07 2.54 -14.51
C ARG A 119 -0.78 1.06 -14.70
N VAL A 120 -1.38 0.22 -13.85
CA VAL A 120 -1.24 -1.24 -13.92
C VAL A 120 -2.61 -1.87 -13.81
N VAL A 121 -3.05 -2.61 -14.84
CA VAL A 121 -4.32 -3.35 -14.85
C VAL A 121 -4.03 -4.82 -14.56
N VAL A 122 -4.75 -5.40 -13.60
CA VAL A 122 -4.48 -6.76 -13.12
C VAL A 122 -5.76 -7.58 -13.01
N GLY A 123 -5.81 -8.72 -13.66
CA GLY A 123 -6.91 -9.69 -13.55
C GLY A 123 -6.96 -10.36 -12.17
N SER A 124 -8.12 -10.91 -11.82
CA SER A 124 -8.33 -11.63 -10.56
C SER A 124 -7.28 -12.73 -10.35
N GLY A 125 -6.69 -12.79 -9.17
CA GLY A 125 -5.66 -13.76 -8.79
C GLY A 125 -4.30 -13.55 -9.46
N GLN A 126 -4.11 -12.48 -10.21
CA GLN A 126 -2.87 -12.17 -10.92
C GLN A 126 -2.01 -11.16 -10.16
N ARG A 127 -0.76 -11.04 -10.59
CA ARG A 127 0.22 -10.04 -10.15
C ARG A 127 0.94 -9.47 -11.36
N MET A 128 1.22 -8.19 -11.31
CA MET A 128 2.08 -7.49 -12.26
C MET A 128 3.16 -6.75 -11.48
N ASP A 129 4.39 -6.82 -11.98
CA ASP A 129 5.54 -6.12 -11.41
C ASP A 129 6.00 -5.05 -12.39
N VAL A 130 6.09 -3.81 -11.92
CA VAL A 130 6.48 -2.66 -12.75
C VAL A 130 7.59 -1.88 -12.04
N THR A 131 8.72 -1.71 -12.74
CA THR A 131 9.76 -0.80 -12.26
C THR A 131 9.41 0.63 -12.67
N TRP A 132 9.41 1.55 -11.72
CA TRP A 132 9.04 2.93 -11.94
C TRP A 132 9.93 3.87 -11.13
N VAL A 133 10.21 5.04 -11.68
CA VAL A 133 10.91 6.11 -10.97
C VAL A 133 9.87 7.12 -10.50
N VAL A 134 9.80 7.32 -9.20
CA VAL A 134 8.91 8.33 -8.60
C VAL A 134 9.37 9.71 -9.04
N PRO A 135 8.50 10.56 -9.63
CA PRO A 135 8.92 11.91 -10.03
C PRO A 135 9.55 12.67 -8.86
N PRO A 136 10.72 13.29 -9.05
CA PRO A 136 11.43 13.96 -7.96
C PRO A 136 10.68 15.20 -7.45
N ASP A 137 9.82 15.77 -8.26
CA ASP A 137 8.98 16.93 -7.99
C ASP A 137 7.52 16.57 -7.64
N ALA A 138 7.21 15.29 -7.47
CA ALA A 138 5.84 14.82 -7.15
C ALA A 138 5.20 15.54 -5.95
N THR A 139 6.00 16.03 -5.01
CA THR A 139 5.51 16.78 -3.84
C THR A 139 5.01 18.19 -4.17
N THR A 140 5.25 18.69 -5.38
CA THR A 140 4.79 20.01 -5.81
C THR A 140 3.36 20.01 -6.35
N ALA A 141 2.82 18.82 -6.65
CA ALA A 141 1.47 18.68 -7.17
C ALA A 141 0.43 19.14 -6.15
N THR A 142 -0.43 20.06 -6.57
CA THR A 142 -1.55 20.54 -5.76
C THR A 142 -2.60 19.42 -5.62
N GLY A 143 -3.18 19.25 -4.44
CA GLY A 143 -4.22 18.23 -4.19
C GLY A 143 -3.66 16.85 -3.84
N GLY A 144 -2.35 16.61 -4.01
CA GLY A 144 -1.67 15.38 -3.61
C GLY A 144 -1.78 14.24 -4.60
N TRP A 145 -1.18 13.11 -4.22
CA TRP A 145 -1.09 11.89 -5.02
C TRP A 145 -1.90 10.76 -4.41
N PHE A 146 -2.42 9.90 -5.27
CA PHE A 146 -3.27 8.77 -4.89
C PHE A 146 -2.92 7.50 -5.68
N VAL A 147 -3.40 6.37 -5.18
CA VAL A 147 -3.56 5.14 -5.94
C VAL A 147 -5.05 4.92 -6.10
N GLY A 148 -5.55 4.94 -7.33
CA GLY A 148 -6.98 4.84 -7.64
C GLY A 148 -7.30 3.77 -8.68
N CYS A 149 -8.53 3.25 -8.64
CA CYS A 149 -9.09 2.37 -9.66
C CYS A 149 -10.22 3.09 -10.37
N HIS A 150 -10.07 3.32 -11.68
CA HIS A 150 -11.03 4.08 -12.49
C HIS A 150 -11.90 3.19 -13.37
N ILE A 151 -11.76 1.86 -13.27
CA ILE A 151 -12.75 0.95 -13.87
C ILE A 151 -14.14 1.40 -13.42
N PRO A 152 -15.10 1.56 -14.35
CA PRO A 152 -16.37 2.19 -14.05
C PRO A 152 -17.06 1.65 -12.79
N GLY A 153 -17.34 2.55 -11.85
CA GLY A 153 -17.97 2.26 -10.57
C GLY A 153 -17.03 1.90 -9.42
N HIS A 154 -15.72 1.64 -9.65
CA HIS A 154 -14.79 1.26 -8.58
C HIS A 154 -14.36 2.45 -7.75
N TRP A 155 -14.05 3.58 -8.38
CA TRP A 155 -13.75 4.83 -7.70
C TRP A 155 -14.90 5.27 -6.78
N GLN A 156 -16.14 5.24 -7.27
CA GLN A 156 -17.33 5.61 -6.52
C GLN A 156 -17.58 4.69 -5.31
N LYS A 157 -17.09 3.45 -5.36
CA LYS A 157 -17.11 2.52 -4.21
C LYS A 157 -15.98 2.75 -3.21
N GLY A 158 -15.14 3.78 -3.43
CA GLY A 158 -14.07 4.16 -2.54
C GLY A 158 -12.73 3.46 -2.81
N MET A 159 -12.54 2.89 -4.01
CA MET A 159 -11.27 2.23 -4.35
C MET A 159 -10.18 3.26 -4.67
N VAL A 160 -9.73 3.93 -3.63
CA VAL A 160 -8.68 4.95 -3.66
C VAL A 160 -7.97 5.03 -2.30
N VAL A 161 -6.66 5.23 -2.32
CA VAL A 161 -5.84 5.48 -1.13
C VAL A 161 -4.83 6.59 -1.40
N PRO A 162 -4.43 7.37 -0.37
CA PRO A 162 -3.44 8.41 -0.54
C PRO A 162 -2.03 7.84 -0.68
N VAL A 163 -1.21 8.53 -1.46
CA VAL A 163 0.24 8.42 -1.42
C VAL A 163 0.76 9.42 -0.40
N ARG A 164 1.64 8.95 0.49
CA ARG A 164 2.36 9.79 1.43
C ARG A 164 3.82 9.86 1.01
N PHE A 165 4.29 11.07 0.71
CA PHE A 165 5.71 11.26 0.45
C PHE A 165 6.50 11.35 1.75
N VAL A 166 7.62 10.62 1.79
CA VAL A 166 8.48 10.53 2.97
C VAL A 166 9.94 10.82 2.60
N ARG A 167 10.73 11.24 3.59
CA ARG A 167 12.20 11.30 3.47
C ARG A 167 12.79 9.90 3.64
N PRO A 168 14.06 9.69 3.25
CA PRO A 168 14.81 8.51 3.69
C PRO A 168 14.66 8.32 5.22
N GLY A 169 14.43 7.08 5.62
CA GLY A 169 14.09 6.76 7.03
C GLY A 169 12.59 6.73 7.32
N GLY A 170 11.72 7.11 6.36
CA GLY A 170 10.26 7.00 6.51
C GLY A 170 9.59 8.20 7.21
N VAL A 171 10.31 9.31 7.40
CA VAL A 171 9.73 10.52 8.01
C VAL A 171 8.84 11.24 7.00
N PRO A 172 7.53 11.46 7.28
CA PRO A 172 6.64 12.14 6.37
C PRO A 172 7.13 13.55 5.98
N LEU A 173 6.98 13.90 4.70
CA LEU A 173 7.24 15.26 4.19
C LEU A 173 6.06 16.23 4.49
N GLY A 174 4.91 15.66 4.83
CA GLY A 174 3.69 16.40 5.15
C GLY A 174 2.57 15.45 5.57
N THR A 175 1.39 15.98 5.78
CA THR A 175 0.18 15.18 6.01
C THR A 175 -0.23 14.51 4.69
N PRO A 176 -0.64 13.21 4.71
CA PRO A 176 -1.22 12.59 3.53
C PRO A 176 -2.39 13.40 3.01
N PRO A 177 -2.62 13.46 1.69
CA PRO A 177 -3.78 14.16 1.15
C PRO A 177 -5.08 13.53 1.66
N THR A 178 -6.08 14.37 1.85
CA THR A 178 -7.44 13.90 2.15
C THR A 178 -8.00 13.20 0.91
N LEU A 179 -8.66 12.06 1.13
CA LEU A 179 -9.30 11.35 0.03
C LEU A 179 -10.28 12.27 -0.70
N PRO A 180 -10.23 12.28 -2.04
CA PRO A 180 -11.18 13.05 -2.83
C PRO A 180 -12.60 12.51 -2.62
N SER A 181 -13.60 13.34 -2.88
CA SER A 181 -15.00 12.88 -2.89
C SER A 181 -15.17 11.83 -3.98
N THR A 182 -15.65 10.66 -3.59
CA THR A 182 -15.97 9.57 -4.52
C THR A 182 -17.42 9.62 -5.00
N SER A 183 -18.20 10.63 -4.56
CA SER A 183 -19.54 10.86 -5.08
C SER A 183 -19.45 11.26 -6.55
N PRO A 184 -20.28 10.69 -7.42
CA PRO A 184 -20.44 11.21 -8.77
C PRO A 184 -20.85 12.68 -8.64
N GLY A 185 -20.07 13.55 -9.29
CA GLY A 185 -20.35 14.98 -9.29
C GLY A 185 -21.79 15.22 -9.67
N GLY A 186 -22.49 15.99 -8.83
CA GLY A 186 -23.87 16.40 -9.08
C GLY A 186 -23.94 17.40 -10.23
#